data_2a9bc5007f0fc5302ed2a6f5e95f402d
#
_entry.id   2a9bc5007f0fc5302ed2a6f5e95f402d
#
_cell.length_a   1.000
_cell.length_b   1.000
_cell.length_c   1.000
_cell.angle_alpha   90.00
_cell.angle_beta   90.00
_cell.angle_gamma   90.00
#
_symmetry.space_group_name_H-M   'P 1'
#
loop_
_entity.id
_entity.type
_entity.pdbx_description
1 polymer ?
#
loop_
_entity_poly.entity_id
_entity_poly.type
_entity_poly.pdbx_seq_one_letter_code
_entity_poly.pdbx_strand_id
1 'polypeptide(L)'
;MSKPNYPSVLLIYTGGTIGMIENQETGALEAFNFDQLIENVPELKRFNCCIDSYQFTPPIDSSDMEPSLWSKLVKIIDENYNKYDGFVILHGTDTMAFTASALSFMLEDLSKPVILTGSQLPIGKLRTDGKENLITAVEIAAAKNPDGTATVPEVCIFFENHLLRGNRTTKINAENFNAFRSYNYPILATAGIHIKYEHDRIHKPDPTLPLKPYYLYDTNVIVLTLFPGIQENIIRNILYTPGLRAVVLKTYGSGNAPQKPWFIKLLKEATERGIVIVNISQCPTGMVEMGRYETGLHLLDAGVISGYDSTVEALITKLMFLLGHGKSDKEIRELMNQPIAGEFTKE
;
A
#
# COMPACT_ATOMS: atom_id res chain seq x y z
N MET A 1 1.53 -40.57 -16.75
CA MET A 1 1.86 -39.17 -16.97
C MET A 1 1.47 -38.42 -15.72
N SER A 2 2.41 -37.84 -14.98
CA SER A 2 2.09 -36.94 -13.83
C SER A 2 1.24 -35.79 -14.35
N LYS A 3 0.16 -35.42 -13.63
CA LYS A 3 -0.60 -34.22 -13.95
C LYS A 3 0.38 -33.04 -14.01
N PRO A 4 0.29 -32.14 -15.02
CA PRO A 4 1.10 -30.95 -15.05
C PRO A 4 0.91 -30.18 -13.75
N ASN A 5 2.03 -29.82 -13.09
CA ASN A 5 2.00 -29.07 -11.83
C ASN A 5 1.75 -27.59 -12.18
N TYR A 6 0.50 -27.24 -12.37
CA TYR A 6 0.12 -25.84 -12.62
C TYR A 6 0.30 -25.01 -11.36
N PRO A 7 0.74 -23.75 -11.48
CA PRO A 7 0.78 -22.82 -10.35
C PRO A 7 -0.62 -22.66 -9.73
N SER A 8 -0.66 -22.37 -8.44
CA SER A 8 -1.89 -22.17 -7.67
C SER A 8 -1.96 -20.76 -7.12
N VAL A 9 -3.10 -20.09 -7.29
CA VAL A 9 -3.34 -18.71 -6.84
C VAL A 9 -4.57 -18.68 -5.95
N LEU A 10 -4.44 -18.02 -4.78
CA LEU A 10 -5.58 -17.69 -3.94
C LEU A 10 -6.10 -16.29 -4.29
N LEU A 11 -7.33 -16.21 -4.76
CA LEU A 11 -8.03 -14.96 -5.00
C LEU A 11 -8.83 -14.56 -3.75
N ILE A 12 -8.46 -13.43 -3.14
CA ILE A 12 -9.08 -12.91 -1.92
C ILE A 12 -9.96 -11.73 -2.30
N TYR A 13 -11.28 -11.88 -2.19
CA TYR A 13 -12.23 -10.81 -2.43
C TYR A 13 -12.58 -10.10 -1.12
N THR A 14 -12.11 -8.86 -0.95
CA THR A 14 -12.45 -8.04 0.22
C THR A 14 -13.73 -7.25 0.01
N GLY A 15 -14.03 -6.87 -1.24
CA GLY A 15 -15.13 -5.99 -1.64
C GLY A 15 -14.71 -5.05 -2.75
N GLY A 16 -15.42 -3.93 -2.86
CA GLY A 16 -15.17 -2.89 -3.85
C GLY A 16 -15.93 -3.09 -5.16
N THR A 17 -15.88 -2.07 -6.02
CA THR A 17 -16.66 -1.93 -7.24
C THR A 17 -16.52 -3.12 -8.21
N ILE A 18 -15.35 -3.74 -8.26
CA ILE A 18 -15.07 -4.87 -9.15
C ILE A 18 -16.05 -6.03 -8.95
N GLY A 19 -16.44 -6.29 -7.69
CA GLY A 19 -17.37 -7.35 -7.32
C GLY A 19 -18.80 -6.86 -7.11
N MET A 20 -19.24 -5.82 -7.81
CA MET A 20 -20.60 -5.31 -7.75
C MET A 20 -21.36 -5.59 -9.04
N ILE A 21 -22.65 -5.88 -8.92
CA ILE A 21 -23.60 -5.99 -10.04
C ILE A 21 -24.69 -4.95 -9.83
N GLU A 22 -25.13 -4.34 -10.89
CA GLU A 22 -26.30 -3.47 -10.86
C GLU A 22 -27.58 -4.29 -10.74
N ASN A 23 -28.31 -4.09 -9.67
CA ASN A 23 -29.65 -4.64 -9.52
C ASN A 23 -30.57 -4.03 -10.60
N GLN A 24 -31.12 -4.88 -11.45
CA GLN A 24 -31.91 -4.44 -12.62
C GLN A 24 -33.23 -3.76 -12.25
N GLU A 25 -33.74 -3.98 -11.03
CA GLU A 25 -34.99 -3.40 -10.58
C GLU A 25 -34.78 -2.05 -9.88
N THR A 26 -33.69 -1.94 -9.09
CA THR A 26 -33.44 -0.74 -8.26
C THR A 26 -32.39 0.19 -8.83
N GLY A 27 -31.55 -0.29 -9.77
CA GLY A 27 -30.37 0.42 -10.28
C GLY A 27 -29.22 0.52 -9.27
N ALA A 28 -29.36 -0.04 -8.06
CA ALA A 28 -28.33 -0.03 -7.02
C ALA A 28 -27.23 -1.04 -7.33
N LEU A 29 -26.00 -0.73 -6.94
CA LEU A 29 -24.88 -1.68 -6.99
C LEU A 29 -24.94 -2.59 -5.77
N GLU A 30 -25.00 -3.90 -6.00
CA GLU A 30 -25.02 -4.96 -4.98
C GLU A 30 -23.78 -5.84 -5.12
N ALA A 31 -23.21 -6.25 -3.98
CA ALA A 31 -22.09 -7.19 -3.98
C ALA A 31 -22.57 -8.58 -4.44
N PHE A 32 -21.81 -9.22 -5.35
CA PHE A 32 -22.09 -10.58 -5.80
C PHE A 32 -21.07 -11.59 -5.26
N ASN A 33 -21.40 -12.87 -5.33
CA ASN A 33 -20.52 -13.92 -4.84
C ASN A 33 -19.41 -14.26 -5.87
N PHE A 34 -18.39 -14.98 -5.41
CA PHE A 34 -17.23 -15.32 -6.24
C PHE A 34 -17.58 -16.20 -7.46
N ASP A 35 -18.55 -17.09 -7.33
CA ASP A 35 -18.96 -17.96 -8.46
C ASP A 35 -19.48 -17.12 -9.63
N GLN A 36 -20.25 -16.07 -9.33
CA GLN A 36 -20.69 -15.09 -10.31
C GLN A 36 -19.54 -14.30 -10.94
N LEU A 37 -18.46 -14.02 -10.17
CA LEU A 37 -17.25 -13.39 -10.72
C LEU A 37 -16.60 -14.26 -11.80
N ILE A 38 -16.41 -15.56 -11.52
CA ILE A 38 -15.82 -16.51 -12.48
C ILE A 38 -16.72 -16.69 -13.71
N GLU A 39 -18.05 -16.63 -13.55
CA GLU A 39 -18.98 -16.65 -14.68
C GLU A 39 -18.84 -15.43 -15.59
N ASN A 40 -18.58 -14.25 -15.00
CA ASN A 40 -18.36 -13.00 -15.74
C ASN A 40 -16.97 -12.90 -16.40
N VAL A 41 -16.00 -13.72 -15.96
CA VAL A 41 -14.63 -13.75 -16.49
C VAL A 41 -14.25 -15.20 -16.86
N PRO A 42 -14.92 -15.81 -17.86
CA PRO A 42 -14.66 -17.20 -18.24
C PRO A 42 -13.24 -17.42 -18.78
N GLU A 43 -12.53 -16.36 -19.14
CA GLU A 43 -11.13 -16.37 -19.55
C GLU A 43 -10.22 -16.94 -18.47
N LEU A 44 -10.54 -16.77 -17.18
CA LEU A 44 -9.77 -17.34 -16.07
C LEU A 44 -9.69 -18.87 -16.12
N LYS A 45 -10.70 -19.55 -16.71
CA LYS A 45 -10.70 -21.00 -16.91
C LYS A 45 -9.71 -21.47 -17.97
N ARG A 46 -9.18 -20.56 -18.79
CA ARG A 46 -8.21 -20.88 -19.86
C ARG A 46 -6.75 -20.80 -19.37
N PHE A 47 -6.51 -20.25 -18.19
CA PHE A 47 -5.19 -20.24 -17.61
C PHE A 47 -4.79 -21.65 -17.17
N ASN A 48 -3.54 -22.01 -17.42
CA ASN A 48 -2.91 -23.18 -16.80
C ASN A 48 -2.52 -22.88 -15.35
N CYS A 49 -3.52 -22.52 -14.53
CA CYS A 49 -3.40 -22.12 -13.14
C CYS A 49 -4.61 -22.63 -12.34
N CYS A 50 -4.38 -23.13 -11.15
CA CYS A 50 -5.44 -23.47 -10.21
C CYS A 50 -5.82 -22.21 -9.43
N ILE A 51 -7.08 -21.79 -9.49
CA ILE A 51 -7.55 -20.59 -8.76
C ILE A 51 -8.57 -21.04 -7.73
N ASP A 52 -8.24 -20.84 -6.46
CA ASP A 52 -9.18 -20.95 -5.33
C ASP A 52 -9.56 -19.54 -4.85
N SER A 53 -10.65 -19.44 -4.09
CA SER A 53 -11.13 -18.15 -3.61
C SER A 53 -11.39 -18.11 -2.11
N TYR A 54 -11.22 -16.93 -1.54
CA TYR A 54 -11.67 -16.56 -0.21
C TYR A 54 -12.46 -15.24 -0.29
N GLN A 55 -13.64 -15.20 0.30
CA GLN A 55 -14.50 -14.01 0.28
C GLN A 55 -14.73 -13.48 1.69
N PHE A 56 -14.60 -12.16 1.85
CA PHE A 56 -15.04 -11.47 3.07
C PHE A 56 -16.58 -11.42 3.11
N THR A 57 -17.13 -11.73 4.27
CA THR A 57 -18.59 -11.70 4.48
C THR A 57 -18.90 -10.88 5.74
N PRO A 58 -19.59 -9.73 5.59
CA PRO A 58 -19.97 -9.11 4.31
C PRO A 58 -18.76 -8.57 3.56
N PRO A 59 -18.86 -8.33 2.24
CA PRO A 59 -17.88 -7.55 1.49
C PRO A 59 -17.76 -6.12 2.04
N ILE A 60 -16.55 -5.55 1.97
CA ILE A 60 -16.19 -4.28 2.61
C ILE A 60 -16.12 -3.19 1.56
N ASP A 61 -16.75 -2.02 1.82
CA ASP A 61 -16.38 -0.80 1.11
C ASP A 61 -14.97 -0.39 1.55
N SER A 62 -14.09 -0.06 0.60
CA SER A 62 -12.73 0.33 0.94
C SER A 62 -12.62 1.62 1.76
N SER A 63 -13.64 2.46 1.78
CA SER A 63 -13.74 3.62 2.68
C SER A 63 -13.85 3.23 4.17
N ASP A 64 -14.34 2.01 4.44
CA ASP A 64 -14.46 1.42 5.78
C ASP A 64 -13.26 0.51 6.13
N MET A 65 -12.19 0.54 5.33
CA MET A 65 -10.99 -0.24 5.61
C MET A 65 -10.29 0.24 6.88
N GLU A 66 -9.96 -0.70 7.75
CA GLU A 66 -9.28 -0.44 9.02
C GLU A 66 -8.15 -1.45 9.28
N PRO A 67 -7.20 -1.16 10.20
CA PRO A 67 -6.04 -2.03 10.46
C PRO A 67 -6.38 -3.46 10.89
N SER A 68 -7.50 -3.70 11.55
CA SER A 68 -7.97 -5.05 11.91
C SER A 68 -8.20 -5.92 10.66
N LEU A 69 -8.63 -5.32 9.56
CA LEU A 69 -8.85 -5.99 8.28
C LEU A 69 -7.54 -6.31 7.58
N TRP A 70 -6.50 -5.46 7.73
CA TRP A 70 -5.15 -5.78 7.25
C TRP A 70 -4.59 -6.99 8.01
N SER A 71 -4.75 -7.04 9.34
CA SER A 71 -4.36 -8.21 10.14
C SER A 71 -5.08 -9.49 9.68
N LYS A 72 -6.36 -9.40 9.32
CA LYS A 72 -7.12 -10.51 8.77
C LYS A 72 -6.58 -10.96 7.41
N LEU A 73 -6.21 -10.02 6.53
CA LEU A 73 -5.57 -10.33 5.23
C LEU A 73 -4.24 -11.06 5.43
N VAL A 74 -3.38 -10.56 6.32
CA VAL A 74 -2.11 -11.22 6.66
C VAL A 74 -2.35 -12.62 7.16
N LYS A 75 -3.32 -12.83 8.05
CA LYS A 75 -3.66 -14.16 8.58
C LYS A 75 -4.09 -15.12 7.47
N ILE A 76 -4.94 -14.67 6.53
CA ILE A 76 -5.36 -15.49 5.40
C ILE A 76 -4.16 -15.87 4.52
N ILE A 77 -3.25 -14.93 4.24
CA ILE A 77 -2.04 -15.19 3.45
C ILE A 77 -1.13 -16.17 4.19
N ASP A 78 -0.85 -15.96 5.48
CA ASP A 78 0.03 -16.80 6.29
C ASP A 78 -0.50 -18.25 6.38
N GLU A 79 -1.77 -18.44 6.74
CA GLU A 79 -2.40 -19.76 6.83
C GLU A 79 -2.41 -20.53 5.50
N ASN A 80 -2.32 -19.81 4.38
CA ASN A 80 -2.35 -20.38 3.03
C ASN A 80 -1.00 -20.28 2.29
N TYR A 81 0.03 -19.76 2.95
CA TYR A 81 1.30 -19.44 2.29
C TYR A 81 1.95 -20.66 1.62
N ASN A 82 1.92 -21.81 2.27
CA ASN A 82 2.51 -23.05 1.74
C ASN A 82 1.65 -23.75 0.68
N LYS A 83 0.37 -23.38 0.57
CA LYS A 83 -0.59 -24.02 -0.35
C LYS A 83 -0.63 -23.35 -1.73
N TYR A 84 -0.41 -22.04 -1.79
CA TYR A 84 -0.51 -21.27 -3.03
C TYR A 84 0.83 -20.68 -3.44
N ASP A 85 1.02 -20.51 -4.75
CA ASP A 85 2.20 -19.89 -5.35
C ASP A 85 2.11 -18.36 -5.39
N GLY A 86 0.91 -17.81 -5.32
CA GLY A 86 0.66 -16.37 -5.29
C GLY A 86 -0.72 -16.01 -4.76
N PHE A 87 -0.92 -14.74 -4.49
CA PHE A 87 -2.15 -14.17 -3.92
C PHE A 87 -2.60 -12.98 -4.75
N VAL A 88 -3.90 -12.93 -5.06
CA VAL A 88 -4.52 -11.75 -5.69
C VAL A 88 -5.60 -11.22 -4.75
N ILE A 89 -5.56 -9.94 -4.43
CA ILE A 89 -6.54 -9.29 -3.56
C ILE A 89 -7.40 -8.35 -4.38
N LEU A 90 -8.69 -8.67 -4.51
CA LEU A 90 -9.68 -7.76 -5.09
C LEU A 90 -10.15 -6.79 -4.02
N HIS A 91 -9.89 -5.50 -4.26
CA HIS A 91 -10.02 -4.43 -3.26
C HIS A 91 -10.68 -3.19 -3.88
N GLY A 92 -11.46 -2.45 -3.12
CA GLY A 92 -11.95 -1.14 -3.53
C GLY A 92 -10.80 -0.14 -3.69
N THR A 93 -10.90 0.76 -4.66
CA THR A 93 -9.76 1.60 -5.08
C THR A 93 -9.37 2.69 -4.10
N ASP A 94 -10.28 3.16 -3.21
CA ASP A 94 -10.05 4.35 -2.37
C ASP A 94 -8.90 4.20 -1.37
N THR A 95 -8.77 3.03 -0.73
CA THR A 95 -7.72 2.76 0.26
C THR A 95 -6.78 1.63 -0.13
N MET A 96 -6.81 1.20 -1.40
CA MET A 96 -5.95 0.11 -1.90
C MET A 96 -4.46 0.41 -1.66
N ALA A 97 -4.01 1.65 -1.85
CA ALA A 97 -2.61 2.05 -1.63
C ALA A 97 -2.21 1.99 -0.14
N PHE A 98 -3.14 2.26 0.79
CA PHE A 98 -2.91 2.06 2.22
C PHE A 98 -2.79 0.57 2.56
N THR A 99 -3.70 -0.25 2.05
CA THR A 99 -3.66 -1.71 2.27
C THR A 99 -2.39 -2.32 1.69
N ALA A 100 -2.00 -1.95 0.46
CA ALA A 100 -0.76 -2.43 -0.15
C ALA A 100 0.47 -2.00 0.63
N SER A 101 0.51 -0.75 1.12
CA SER A 101 1.60 -0.25 1.96
C SER A 101 1.66 -1.01 3.30
N ALA A 102 0.53 -1.22 3.96
CA ALA A 102 0.46 -1.96 5.21
C ALA A 102 0.98 -3.40 5.05
N LEU A 103 0.47 -4.12 4.05
CA LEU A 103 0.90 -5.50 3.77
C LEU A 103 2.38 -5.60 3.43
N SER A 104 2.98 -4.57 2.80
CA SER A 104 4.43 -4.52 2.51
C SER A 104 5.28 -4.54 3.78
N PHE A 105 4.79 -3.99 4.90
CA PHE A 105 5.49 -4.02 6.18
C PHE A 105 5.15 -5.25 7.02
N MET A 106 3.92 -5.77 6.89
CA MET A 106 3.44 -6.89 7.71
C MET A 106 3.87 -8.27 7.21
N LEU A 107 4.29 -8.39 5.96
CA LEU A 107 4.73 -9.61 5.33
C LEU A 107 6.26 -9.53 5.11
N GLU A 108 7.03 -9.54 6.21
CA GLU A 108 8.50 -9.50 6.17
C GLU A 108 9.02 -10.82 5.54
N ASP A 109 10.07 -10.74 4.73
CA ASP A 109 10.67 -11.87 4.00
C ASP A 109 9.70 -12.56 3.01
N LEU A 110 8.77 -11.78 2.44
CA LEU A 110 7.82 -12.27 1.44
C LEU A 110 8.55 -12.77 0.18
N SER A 111 8.34 -14.04 -0.18
CA SER A 111 8.93 -14.68 -1.37
C SER A 111 7.90 -15.05 -2.44
N LYS A 112 6.65 -14.65 -2.27
CA LYS A 112 5.54 -14.90 -3.21
C LYS A 112 4.83 -13.61 -3.58
N PRO A 113 4.20 -13.53 -4.76
CA PRO A 113 3.46 -12.35 -5.17
C PRO A 113 2.19 -12.14 -4.31
N VAL A 114 1.96 -10.90 -3.91
CA VAL A 114 0.69 -10.42 -3.34
C VAL A 114 0.24 -9.24 -4.19
N ILE A 115 -0.66 -9.49 -5.13
CA ILE A 115 -1.09 -8.50 -6.13
C ILE A 115 -2.46 -7.95 -5.76
N LEU A 116 -2.52 -6.67 -5.40
CA LEU A 116 -3.79 -5.98 -5.21
C LEU A 116 -4.28 -5.43 -6.55
N THR A 117 -5.58 -5.57 -6.80
CA THR A 117 -6.25 -4.98 -7.95
C THR A 117 -7.70 -4.69 -7.64
N GLY A 118 -8.37 -4.03 -8.57
CA GLY A 118 -9.77 -3.64 -8.46
C GLY A 118 -10.24 -3.08 -9.78
N SER A 119 -11.31 -2.29 -9.76
CA SER A 119 -11.79 -1.59 -10.95
C SER A 119 -12.46 -0.28 -10.61
N GLN A 120 -12.51 0.63 -11.57
CA GLN A 120 -13.32 1.85 -11.50
C GLN A 120 -14.79 1.57 -11.87
N LEU A 121 -15.03 0.55 -12.72
CA LEU A 121 -16.38 0.13 -13.11
C LEU A 121 -16.65 -1.32 -12.67
N PRO A 122 -17.90 -1.64 -12.28
CA PRO A 122 -18.31 -3.01 -11.99
C PRO A 122 -17.95 -3.97 -13.14
N ILE A 123 -17.58 -5.21 -12.81
CA ILE A 123 -17.09 -6.17 -13.79
C ILE A 123 -18.15 -6.56 -14.84
N GLY A 124 -19.44 -6.45 -14.50
CA GLY A 124 -20.57 -6.69 -15.42
C GLY A 124 -20.88 -5.54 -16.38
N LYS A 125 -20.26 -4.37 -16.26
CA LYS A 125 -20.50 -3.23 -17.16
C LYS A 125 -19.73 -3.36 -18.48
N LEU A 126 -20.35 -2.83 -19.55
CA LEU A 126 -19.69 -2.67 -20.83
C LEU A 126 -18.45 -1.85 -20.71
N ARG A 127 -17.35 -1.95 -21.11
CA ARG A 127 -16.12 -1.13 -20.97
C ARG A 127 -15.53 -1.13 -19.54
N THR A 128 -15.81 -2.17 -18.75
CA THR A 128 -15.16 -2.31 -17.46
C THR A 128 -13.66 -2.52 -17.62
N ASP A 129 -12.86 -1.89 -16.75
CA ASP A 129 -11.43 -2.15 -16.56
C ASP A 129 -11.20 -3.42 -15.71
N GLY A 130 -12.23 -3.91 -15.02
CA GLY A 130 -12.12 -4.99 -14.04
C GLY A 130 -11.67 -6.33 -14.61
N LYS A 131 -12.07 -6.68 -15.85
CA LYS A 131 -11.71 -7.95 -16.47
C LYS A 131 -10.20 -8.04 -16.74
N GLU A 132 -9.65 -7.05 -17.42
CA GLU A 132 -8.23 -7.02 -17.77
C GLU A 132 -7.36 -6.89 -16.50
N ASN A 133 -7.80 -6.07 -15.53
CA ASN A 133 -7.11 -5.93 -14.25
C ASN A 133 -7.04 -7.27 -13.51
N LEU A 134 -8.15 -8.02 -13.42
CA LEU A 134 -8.20 -9.31 -12.75
C LEU A 134 -7.36 -10.37 -13.49
N ILE A 135 -7.56 -10.52 -14.80
CA ILE A 135 -6.86 -11.50 -15.63
C ILE A 135 -5.35 -11.31 -15.51
N THR A 136 -4.87 -10.08 -15.69
CA THR A 136 -3.44 -9.77 -15.64
C THR A 136 -2.87 -9.91 -14.22
N ALA A 137 -3.62 -9.54 -13.18
CA ALA A 137 -3.19 -9.74 -11.80
C ALA A 137 -2.99 -11.23 -11.47
N VAL A 138 -3.88 -12.11 -11.95
CA VAL A 138 -3.74 -13.57 -11.79
C VAL A 138 -2.55 -14.09 -12.59
N GLU A 139 -2.34 -13.63 -13.82
CA GLU A 139 -1.18 -14.00 -14.63
C GLU A 139 0.14 -13.64 -13.95
N ILE A 140 0.24 -12.42 -13.41
CA ILE A 140 1.42 -11.97 -12.65
C ILE A 140 1.63 -12.80 -11.38
N ALA A 141 0.54 -13.08 -10.64
CA ALA A 141 0.61 -13.87 -9.41
C ALA A 141 1.03 -15.33 -9.64
N ALA A 142 0.75 -15.86 -10.83
CA ALA A 142 1.14 -17.21 -11.23
C ALA A 142 2.52 -17.28 -11.91
N ALA A 143 3.11 -16.13 -12.27
CA ALA A 143 4.35 -16.07 -13.06
C ALA A 143 5.56 -16.57 -12.27
N LYS A 144 6.36 -17.44 -12.90
CA LYS A 144 7.58 -18.00 -12.34
C LYS A 144 8.79 -17.76 -13.24
N ASN A 145 9.93 -17.56 -12.61
CA ASN A 145 11.22 -17.56 -13.27
C ASN A 145 11.61 -18.99 -13.73
N PRO A 146 12.59 -19.13 -14.62
CA PRO A 146 13.06 -20.45 -15.08
C PRO A 146 13.55 -21.38 -13.95
N ASP A 147 13.98 -20.83 -12.83
CA ASP A 147 14.41 -21.57 -11.62
C ASP A 147 13.24 -22.00 -10.71
N GLY A 148 12.00 -21.64 -11.08
CA GLY A 148 10.78 -21.96 -10.33
C GLY A 148 10.42 -20.95 -9.23
N THR A 149 11.24 -19.94 -9.00
CA THR A 149 10.92 -18.84 -8.05
C THR A 149 9.84 -17.93 -8.61
N ALA A 150 9.16 -17.19 -7.74
CA ALA A 150 8.19 -16.19 -8.18
C ALA A 150 8.87 -15.05 -8.96
N THR A 151 8.23 -14.59 -10.05
CA THR A 151 8.75 -13.47 -10.84
C THR A 151 8.66 -12.15 -10.09
N VAL A 152 7.60 -11.96 -9.27
CA VAL A 152 7.34 -10.73 -8.51
C VAL A 152 7.10 -11.08 -7.03
N PRO A 153 8.12 -11.35 -6.22
CA PRO A 153 7.97 -11.74 -4.83
C PRO A 153 7.81 -10.52 -3.89
N GLU A 154 6.84 -9.69 -4.15
CA GLU A 154 6.54 -8.50 -3.34
C GLU A 154 5.05 -8.12 -3.37
N VAL A 155 4.65 -7.22 -2.49
CA VAL A 155 3.30 -6.64 -2.49
C VAL A 155 3.23 -5.56 -3.56
N CYS A 156 2.31 -5.73 -4.53
CA CYS A 156 2.15 -4.81 -5.66
C CYS A 156 0.70 -4.41 -5.86
N ILE A 157 0.51 -3.29 -6.54
CA ILE A 157 -0.77 -2.91 -7.15
C ILE A 157 -0.63 -3.09 -8.66
N PHE A 158 -1.52 -3.88 -9.26
CA PHE A 158 -1.71 -3.91 -10.71
C PHE A 158 -2.98 -3.14 -11.06
N PHE A 159 -2.85 -2.15 -11.89
CA PHE A 159 -3.99 -1.37 -12.34
C PHE A 159 -3.76 -0.82 -13.75
N GLU A 160 -4.81 -0.88 -14.60
CA GLU A 160 -4.71 -0.56 -16.02
C GLU A 160 -3.66 -1.48 -16.69
N ASN A 161 -2.50 -0.95 -17.06
CA ASN A 161 -1.45 -1.71 -17.73
C ASN A 161 -0.14 -1.75 -16.92
N HIS A 162 -0.17 -1.33 -15.65
CA HIS A 162 1.05 -1.12 -14.87
C HIS A 162 1.05 -1.91 -13.58
N LEU A 163 2.16 -2.58 -13.32
CA LEU A 163 2.48 -3.16 -12.02
C LEU A 163 3.33 -2.17 -11.24
N LEU A 164 2.85 -1.77 -10.08
CA LEU A 164 3.48 -0.77 -9.21
C LEU A 164 3.82 -1.40 -7.86
N ARG A 165 4.98 -1.03 -7.28
CA ARG A 165 5.30 -1.45 -5.91
C ARG A 165 4.26 -0.87 -4.93
N GLY A 166 3.68 -1.72 -4.08
CA GLY A 166 2.53 -1.36 -3.26
C GLY A 166 2.77 -0.14 -2.37
N ASN A 167 3.88 -0.11 -1.64
CA ASN A 167 4.24 0.99 -0.73
C ASN A 167 4.91 2.20 -1.41
N ARG A 168 4.93 2.23 -2.74
CA ARG A 168 5.41 3.37 -3.55
C ARG A 168 4.29 3.99 -4.39
N THR A 169 3.05 3.53 -4.17
CA THR A 169 1.89 3.84 -5.00
C THR A 169 0.90 4.71 -4.25
N THR A 170 0.26 5.63 -4.96
CA THR A 170 -0.84 6.47 -4.46
C THR A 170 -1.97 6.53 -5.47
N LYS A 171 -3.22 6.68 -4.99
CA LYS A 171 -4.39 6.93 -5.86
C LYS A 171 -4.39 8.39 -6.29
N ILE A 172 -4.46 8.63 -7.60
CA ILE A 172 -4.35 9.96 -8.20
C ILE A 172 -5.61 10.41 -8.93
N ASN A 173 -6.54 9.51 -9.17
CA ASN A 173 -7.73 9.82 -9.95
C ASN A 173 -8.96 9.06 -9.44
N ALA A 174 -10.09 9.76 -9.36
CA ALA A 174 -11.37 9.20 -8.92
C ALA A 174 -12.27 8.75 -10.09
N GLU A 175 -12.00 9.18 -11.33
CA GLU A 175 -12.87 8.97 -12.48
C GLU A 175 -12.25 8.15 -13.61
N ASN A 176 -10.95 8.32 -13.87
CA ASN A 176 -10.27 7.65 -14.98
C ASN A 176 -9.73 6.27 -14.58
N PHE A 177 -9.49 5.42 -15.58
CA PHE A 177 -8.92 4.08 -15.36
C PHE A 177 -7.47 4.14 -14.88
N ASN A 178 -6.68 5.17 -15.25
CA ASN A 178 -5.35 5.39 -14.71
C ASN A 178 -5.40 5.94 -13.28
N ALA A 179 -5.99 5.18 -12.37
CA ALA A 179 -6.31 5.62 -11.02
C ALA A 179 -5.10 5.66 -10.07
N PHE A 180 -4.03 4.92 -10.36
CA PHE A 180 -2.86 4.79 -9.49
C PHE A 180 -1.57 5.23 -10.16
N ARG A 181 -0.63 5.73 -9.36
CA ARG A 181 0.70 6.13 -9.83
C ARG A 181 1.77 5.95 -8.76
N SER A 182 2.97 5.56 -9.19
CA SER A 182 4.20 5.64 -8.42
C SER A 182 5.04 6.80 -8.97
N TYR A 183 5.19 7.87 -8.18
CA TYR A 183 5.86 9.09 -8.66
C TYR A 183 7.38 9.02 -8.57
N ASN A 184 7.87 8.39 -7.51
CA ASN A 184 9.29 8.38 -7.15
C ASN A 184 9.94 6.99 -7.27
N TYR A 185 9.21 6.02 -7.83
CA TYR A 185 9.75 4.70 -8.10
C TYR A 185 9.26 4.20 -9.47
N PRO A 186 10.11 3.53 -10.26
CA PRO A 186 9.73 3.07 -11.59
C PRO A 186 8.66 1.97 -11.56
N ILE A 187 7.95 1.82 -12.66
CA ILE A 187 7.00 0.74 -12.92
C ILE A 187 7.77 -0.59 -12.90
N LEU A 188 7.20 -1.63 -12.27
CA LEU A 188 7.81 -2.97 -12.16
C LEU A 188 7.51 -3.87 -13.35
N ALA A 189 6.33 -3.70 -13.95
CA ALA A 189 5.97 -4.36 -15.20
C ALA A 189 4.92 -3.57 -15.98
N THR A 190 4.91 -3.76 -17.29
CA THR A 190 3.90 -3.20 -18.19
C THR A 190 3.23 -4.34 -18.96
N ALA A 191 1.90 -4.41 -18.86
CA ALA A 191 1.09 -5.34 -19.61
C ALA A 191 0.80 -4.80 -21.03
N GLY A 192 1.09 -5.61 -22.02
CA GLY A 192 0.77 -5.41 -23.43
C GLY A 192 0.37 -6.73 -24.04
N ILE A 193 0.81 -7.05 -25.26
CA ILE A 193 0.67 -8.40 -25.83
C ILE A 193 1.36 -9.44 -24.94
N HIS A 194 2.48 -9.04 -24.32
CA HIS A 194 3.20 -9.79 -23.31
C HIS A 194 3.46 -8.87 -22.10
N ILE A 195 3.54 -9.45 -20.92
CA ILE A 195 3.92 -8.70 -19.71
C ILE A 195 5.45 -8.55 -19.72
N LYS A 196 5.90 -7.29 -19.78
CA LYS A 196 7.32 -6.94 -19.71
C LYS A 196 7.68 -6.59 -18.29
N TYR A 197 8.52 -7.40 -17.64
CA TYR A 197 9.01 -7.18 -16.27
C TYR A 197 10.33 -6.41 -16.27
N GLU A 198 10.48 -5.49 -15.33
CA GLU A 198 11.72 -4.74 -15.06
C GLU A 198 12.48 -5.43 -13.90
N HIS A 199 13.10 -6.57 -14.18
CA HIS A 199 13.71 -7.48 -13.20
C HIS A 199 14.73 -6.83 -12.26
N ASP A 200 15.41 -5.75 -12.69
CA ASP A 200 16.36 -4.99 -11.87
C ASP A 200 15.66 -4.11 -10.82
N ARG A 201 14.36 -3.91 -10.95
CA ARG A 201 13.53 -3.09 -10.06
C ARG A 201 12.73 -3.92 -9.07
N ILE A 202 12.47 -5.18 -9.41
CA ILE A 202 11.71 -6.11 -8.57
C ILE A 202 12.59 -6.56 -7.40
N HIS A 203 11.98 -6.62 -6.21
CA HIS A 203 12.63 -7.11 -5.00
C HIS A 203 13.13 -8.55 -5.17
N LYS A 204 14.32 -8.83 -4.64
CA LYS A 204 14.91 -10.17 -4.63
C LYS A 204 14.98 -10.64 -3.17
N PRO A 205 14.03 -11.48 -2.72
CA PRO A 205 14.04 -11.98 -1.36
C PRO A 205 15.20 -12.94 -1.13
N ASP A 206 15.60 -13.08 0.12
CA ASP A 206 16.50 -14.17 0.53
C ASP A 206 15.68 -15.48 0.57
N PRO A 207 16.00 -16.47 -0.30
CA PRO A 207 15.22 -17.70 -0.38
C PRO A 207 15.35 -18.60 0.86
N THR A 208 16.29 -18.30 1.74
CA THR A 208 16.53 -19.06 2.99
C THR A 208 15.66 -18.58 4.15
N LEU A 209 15.07 -17.39 4.05
CA LEU A 209 14.23 -16.81 5.09
C LEU A 209 12.77 -17.20 4.90
N PRO A 210 12.10 -17.73 5.94
CA PRO A 210 10.67 -17.97 5.88
C PRO A 210 9.89 -16.66 6.01
N LEU A 211 8.67 -16.61 5.46
CA LEU A 211 7.75 -15.51 5.70
C LEU A 211 7.59 -15.26 7.20
N LYS A 212 7.68 -14.00 7.59
CA LYS A 212 7.48 -13.55 8.96
C LYS A 212 6.30 -12.58 9.01
N PRO A 213 5.10 -13.07 9.37
CA PRO A 213 3.90 -12.26 9.40
C PRO A 213 3.79 -11.45 10.68
N TYR A 214 3.27 -10.23 10.57
CA TYR A 214 2.97 -9.34 11.68
C TYR A 214 1.51 -8.93 11.67
N TYR A 215 0.92 -8.71 12.86
CA TYR A 215 -0.53 -8.51 12.99
C TYR A 215 -0.92 -7.27 13.79
N LEU A 216 0.04 -6.55 14.38
CA LEU A 216 -0.24 -5.47 15.32
C LEU A 216 -0.06 -4.09 14.69
N TYR A 217 -0.87 -3.15 15.13
CA TYR A 217 -0.83 -1.73 14.78
C TYR A 217 -1.13 -0.83 15.98
N ASP A 218 -0.60 0.40 15.92
CA ASP A 218 -1.07 1.50 16.76
C ASP A 218 -1.55 2.62 15.83
N THR A 219 -2.82 2.98 15.95
CA THR A 219 -3.48 3.96 15.07
C THR A 219 -3.36 5.40 15.57
N ASN A 220 -2.63 5.65 16.64
CA ASN A 220 -2.43 6.99 17.23
C ASN A 220 -1.47 7.85 16.38
N VAL A 221 -1.76 7.95 15.10
CA VAL A 221 -1.00 8.68 14.07
C VAL A 221 -1.92 9.66 13.37
N ILE A 222 -1.42 10.86 13.05
CA ILE A 222 -2.16 11.86 12.28
C ILE A 222 -1.34 12.41 11.12
N VAL A 223 -2.02 12.88 10.07
CA VAL A 223 -1.43 13.69 9.00
C VAL A 223 -1.74 15.16 9.26
N LEU A 224 -0.70 15.99 9.39
CA LEU A 224 -0.80 17.42 9.51
C LEU A 224 -0.30 18.09 8.23
N THR A 225 -1.22 18.56 7.40
CA THR A 225 -0.88 19.31 6.17
C THR A 225 -0.79 20.79 6.47
N LEU A 226 0.37 21.40 6.19
CA LEU A 226 0.57 22.84 6.35
C LEU A 226 -0.06 23.61 5.18
N PHE A 227 -0.59 24.78 5.50
CA PHE A 227 -1.09 25.74 4.51
C PHE A 227 -0.84 27.19 4.99
N PRO A 228 -0.75 28.18 4.08
CA PRO A 228 -0.57 29.56 4.46
C PRO A 228 -1.75 30.05 5.31
N GLY A 229 -1.47 30.58 6.50
CA GLY A 229 -2.48 31.04 7.44
C GLY A 229 -2.86 30.04 8.54
N ILE A 230 -2.29 28.84 8.57
CA ILE A 230 -2.48 27.89 9.68
C ILE A 230 -2.09 28.56 11.01
N GLN A 231 -2.90 28.40 12.05
CA GLN A 231 -2.76 29.10 13.30
C GLN A 231 -2.12 28.24 14.39
N GLU A 232 -1.42 28.91 15.33
CA GLU A 232 -0.73 28.25 16.43
C GLU A 232 -1.66 27.40 17.29
N ASN A 233 -2.84 27.90 17.65
CA ASN A 233 -3.79 27.19 18.51
C ASN A 233 -4.28 25.88 17.89
N ILE A 234 -4.42 25.81 16.56
CA ILE A 234 -4.84 24.58 15.84
C ILE A 234 -3.73 23.54 15.94
N ILE A 235 -2.49 23.91 15.59
CA ILE A 235 -1.33 22.99 15.67
C ILE A 235 -1.11 22.54 17.10
N ARG A 236 -1.20 23.46 18.07
CA ARG A 236 -1.07 23.14 19.49
C ARG A 236 -2.10 22.08 19.90
N ASN A 237 -3.39 22.29 19.59
CA ASN A 237 -4.44 21.34 19.94
C ASN A 237 -4.20 19.95 19.33
N ILE A 238 -3.74 19.89 18.08
CA ILE A 238 -3.40 18.63 17.42
C ILE A 238 -2.23 17.94 18.13
N LEU A 239 -1.13 18.65 18.36
CA LEU A 239 0.06 18.07 18.97
C LEU A 239 -0.11 17.70 20.46
N TYR A 240 -1.10 18.29 21.14
CA TYR A 240 -1.46 17.98 22.53
C TYR A 240 -2.66 17.01 22.63
N THR A 241 -3.10 16.40 21.53
CA THR A 241 -4.12 15.36 21.58
C THR A 241 -3.66 14.20 22.47
N PRO A 242 -4.46 13.84 23.50
CA PRO A 242 -4.12 12.71 24.36
C PRO A 242 -3.93 11.41 23.56
N GLY A 243 -2.86 10.69 23.84
CA GLY A 243 -2.54 9.43 23.17
C GLY A 243 -1.86 9.55 21.81
N LEU A 244 -1.70 10.75 21.23
CA LEU A 244 -1.01 10.93 19.96
C LEU A 244 0.45 10.42 20.07
N ARG A 245 0.84 9.54 19.15
CA ARG A 245 2.16 8.91 19.11
C ARG A 245 3.02 9.38 17.95
N ALA A 246 2.43 9.66 16.80
CA ALA A 246 3.19 10.13 15.65
C ALA A 246 2.41 11.10 14.76
N VAL A 247 3.16 11.91 14.01
CA VAL A 247 2.65 12.91 13.05
C VAL A 247 3.39 12.78 11.73
N VAL A 248 2.66 12.61 10.65
CA VAL A 248 3.16 12.84 9.29
C VAL A 248 2.93 14.30 8.95
N LEU A 249 4.00 15.10 8.96
CA LEU A 249 3.97 16.53 8.70
C LEU A 249 4.17 16.80 7.21
N LYS A 250 3.11 17.21 6.49
CA LYS A 250 3.19 17.56 5.07
C LYS A 250 3.58 19.03 4.91
N THR A 251 4.80 19.25 4.43
CA THR A 251 5.41 20.56 4.27
C THR A 251 5.55 20.97 2.79
N TYR A 252 6.13 22.13 2.51
CA TYR A 252 6.23 22.69 1.16
C TYR A 252 7.53 22.26 0.46
N GLY A 253 7.47 22.11 -0.87
CA GLY A 253 8.64 21.87 -1.71
C GLY A 253 9.51 20.72 -1.20
N SER A 254 10.79 20.93 -1.03
CA SER A 254 11.77 19.96 -0.55
C SER A 254 11.80 19.78 0.99
N GLY A 255 10.71 20.08 1.69
CA GLY A 255 10.61 19.91 3.14
C GLY A 255 10.60 21.23 3.93
N ASN A 256 10.25 22.36 3.28
CA ASN A 256 10.22 23.66 3.91
C ASN A 256 8.97 23.89 4.75
N ALA A 257 9.14 24.54 5.90
CA ALA A 257 8.06 24.88 6.83
C ALA A 257 8.16 26.34 7.30
N PRO A 258 7.09 26.90 7.89
CA PRO A 258 7.13 28.26 8.44
C PRO A 258 8.22 28.41 9.51
N GLN A 259 9.02 29.50 9.43
CA GLN A 259 10.09 29.82 10.37
C GLN A 259 9.62 30.61 11.59
N LYS A 260 8.34 30.48 11.95
CA LYS A 260 7.76 31.14 13.12
C LYS A 260 8.25 30.51 14.39
N PRO A 261 8.81 31.27 15.36
CA PRO A 261 9.35 30.70 16.60
C PRO A 261 8.38 29.79 17.37
N TRP A 262 7.08 30.15 17.39
CA TRP A 262 6.07 29.33 18.04
C TRP A 262 5.89 27.95 17.35
N PHE A 263 6.05 27.88 16.02
CA PHE A 263 5.89 26.64 15.28
C PHE A 263 7.01 25.64 15.57
N ILE A 264 8.26 26.10 15.46
CA ILE A 264 9.44 25.28 15.79
C ILE A 264 9.41 24.84 17.26
N LYS A 265 9.04 25.76 18.17
CA LYS A 265 8.89 25.45 19.60
C LYS A 265 7.86 24.34 19.84
N LEU A 266 6.69 24.39 19.21
CA LEU A 266 5.66 23.35 19.33
C LEU A 266 6.11 21.98 18.84
N LEU A 267 6.82 21.93 17.70
CA LEU A 267 7.37 20.68 17.19
C LEU A 267 8.39 20.10 18.16
N LYS A 268 9.29 20.93 18.68
CA LYS A 268 10.31 20.52 19.65
C LYS A 268 9.67 19.99 20.94
N GLU A 269 8.70 20.71 21.50
CA GLU A 269 7.96 20.25 22.67
C GLU A 269 7.25 18.91 22.44
N ALA A 270 6.72 18.69 21.22
CA ALA A 270 6.07 17.43 20.85
C ALA A 270 7.08 16.27 20.75
N THR A 271 8.24 16.50 20.12
CA THR A 271 9.28 15.46 19.99
C THR A 271 9.93 15.13 21.33
N GLU A 272 10.12 16.12 22.23
CA GLU A 272 10.60 15.92 23.61
C GLU A 272 9.61 15.11 24.47
N ARG A 273 8.32 15.14 24.14
CA ARG A 273 7.28 14.27 24.77
C ARG A 273 7.22 12.86 24.17
N GLY A 274 8.08 12.53 23.20
CA GLY A 274 8.11 11.23 22.55
C GLY A 274 7.23 11.11 21.30
N ILE A 275 6.61 12.20 20.81
CA ILE A 275 5.87 12.15 19.55
C ILE A 275 6.87 12.08 18.38
N VAL A 276 6.75 11.06 17.53
CA VAL A 276 7.56 10.92 16.33
C VAL A 276 6.96 11.80 15.22
N ILE A 277 7.72 12.78 14.74
CA ILE A 277 7.28 13.67 13.65
C ILE A 277 8.11 13.38 12.41
N VAL A 278 7.46 13.01 11.32
CA VAL A 278 8.09 12.70 10.03
C VAL A 278 7.65 13.71 8.98
N ASN A 279 8.64 14.39 8.39
CA ASN A 279 8.41 15.42 7.37
C ASN A 279 8.34 14.81 5.98
N ILE A 280 7.27 15.11 5.23
CA ILE A 280 7.08 14.73 3.83
C ILE A 280 6.67 15.94 3.01
N SER A 281 7.02 15.93 1.72
CA SER A 281 6.59 16.97 0.78
C SER A 281 5.09 16.90 0.47
N GLN A 282 4.47 18.05 0.23
CA GLN A 282 3.15 18.13 -0.42
C GLN A 282 3.24 17.87 -1.93
N CYS A 283 4.45 18.02 -2.51
CA CYS A 283 4.67 17.68 -3.91
C CYS A 283 4.70 16.17 -4.11
N PRO A 284 4.02 15.62 -5.11
CA PRO A 284 3.98 14.18 -5.34
C PRO A 284 5.32 13.62 -5.85
N THR A 285 6.14 14.47 -6.49
CA THR A 285 7.46 14.09 -7.05
C THR A 285 8.58 14.82 -6.31
N GLY A 286 9.69 14.14 -6.12
CA GLY A 286 10.87 14.61 -5.40
C GLY A 286 10.94 14.13 -3.97
N MET A 287 11.93 14.58 -3.23
CA MET A 287 12.20 14.13 -1.86
C MET A 287 12.33 15.30 -0.88
N VAL A 288 12.25 14.97 0.40
CA VAL A 288 12.55 15.90 1.48
C VAL A 288 14.05 15.91 1.77
N GLU A 289 14.68 17.08 1.59
CA GLU A 289 16.12 17.33 1.83
C GLU A 289 16.28 18.35 2.96
N MET A 290 16.05 17.96 4.23
CA MET A 290 16.03 18.88 5.36
C MET A 290 17.39 19.51 5.66
N GLY A 291 18.50 18.93 5.25
CA GLY A 291 19.84 19.48 5.44
C GLY A 291 20.26 20.54 4.44
N ARG A 292 19.49 20.76 3.37
CA ARG A 292 19.88 21.64 2.25
C ARG A 292 19.60 23.13 2.49
N TYR A 293 18.55 23.43 3.24
CA TYR A 293 18.09 24.79 3.51
C TYR A 293 18.02 25.07 5.00
N GLU A 294 18.25 26.32 5.42
CA GLU A 294 18.15 26.75 6.82
C GLU A 294 16.78 26.39 7.44
N THR A 295 15.72 26.51 6.67
CA THR A 295 14.36 26.15 7.06
C THR A 295 14.22 24.67 7.43
N GLY A 296 14.94 23.78 6.76
CA GLY A 296 14.99 22.37 7.06
C GLY A 296 15.85 22.04 8.29
N LEU A 297 16.94 22.78 8.53
CA LEU A 297 17.80 22.62 9.71
C LEU A 297 17.03 22.87 11.01
N HIS A 298 16.17 23.88 11.06
CA HIS A 298 15.33 24.13 12.24
C HIS A 298 14.36 22.97 12.55
N LEU A 299 13.88 22.26 11.53
CA LEU A 299 13.05 21.05 11.72
C LEU A 299 13.89 19.90 12.28
N LEU A 300 15.11 19.71 11.79
CA LEU A 300 16.05 18.70 12.33
C LEU A 300 16.37 18.99 13.80
N ASP A 301 16.66 20.25 14.15
CA ASP A 301 16.95 20.69 15.52
C ASP A 301 15.72 20.50 16.44
N ALA A 302 14.52 20.58 15.90
CA ALA A 302 13.29 20.25 16.61
C ALA A 302 13.02 18.73 16.72
N GLY A 303 13.92 17.88 16.20
CA GLY A 303 13.80 16.43 16.27
C GLY A 303 12.86 15.81 15.21
N VAL A 304 12.52 16.55 14.17
CA VAL A 304 11.73 16.03 13.04
C VAL A 304 12.60 15.14 12.15
N ILE A 305 12.05 14.05 11.63
CA ILE A 305 12.72 13.07 10.77
C ILE A 305 12.32 13.30 9.31
N SER A 306 13.22 13.01 8.35
CA SER A 306 12.88 13.00 6.93
C SER A 306 12.01 11.79 6.57
N GLY A 307 10.97 12.01 5.77
CA GLY A 307 10.19 10.98 5.09
C GLY A 307 10.74 10.66 3.69
N TYR A 308 11.82 11.32 3.28
CA TYR A 308 12.46 11.15 1.97
C TYR A 308 11.46 11.35 0.82
N ASP A 309 11.39 10.38 -0.09
CA ASP A 309 10.48 10.35 -1.24
C ASP A 309 9.30 9.37 -1.07
N SER A 310 8.99 9.01 0.20
CA SER A 310 7.87 8.11 0.53
C SER A 310 6.52 8.69 0.11
N THR A 311 5.52 7.81 -0.02
CA THR A 311 4.11 8.21 -0.09
C THR A 311 3.55 8.45 1.33
N VAL A 312 2.45 9.19 1.43
CA VAL A 312 1.74 9.40 2.71
C VAL A 312 1.24 8.07 3.25
N GLU A 313 0.72 7.21 2.36
CA GLU A 313 0.20 5.88 2.68
C GLU A 313 1.28 5.00 3.30
N ALA A 314 2.48 4.98 2.72
CA ALA A 314 3.61 4.23 3.25
C ALA A 314 4.08 4.75 4.61
N LEU A 315 4.17 6.07 4.79
CA LEU A 315 4.62 6.64 6.07
C LEU A 315 3.63 6.36 7.21
N ILE A 316 2.33 6.56 6.97
CA ILE A 316 1.29 6.29 7.97
C ILE A 316 1.33 4.83 8.39
N THR A 317 1.31 3.92 7.42
CA THR A 317 1.26 2.48 7.71
C THR A 317 2.56 1.97 8.33
N LYS A 318 3.74 2.51 7.96
CA LYS A 318 5.01 2.23 8.62
C LYS A 318 5.02 2.68 10.08
N LEU A 319 4.55 3.90 10.36
CA LEU A 319 4.44 4.40 11.74
C LEU A 319 3.48 3.55 12.57
N MET A 320 2.29 3.27 12.07
CA MET A 320 1.33 2.38 12.75
C MET A 320 1.92 1.00 13.03
N PHE A 321 2.64 0.43 12.06
CA PHE A 321 3.33 -0.85 12.19
C PHE A 321 4.40 -0.81 13.30
N LEU A 322 5.33 0.14 13.25
CA LEU A 322 6.42 0.23 14.22
C LEU A 322 5.93 0.51 15.65
N LEU A 323 4.95 1.40 15.79
CA LEU A 323 4.30 1.71 17.07
C LEU A 323 3.56 0.51 17.66
N GLY A 324 2.87 -0.26 16.83
CA GLY A 324 2.12 -1.45 17.24
C GLY A 324 3.01 -2.59 17.75
N HIS A 325 4.30 -2.60 17.36
CA HIS A 325 5.26 -3.63 17.79
C HIS A 325 6.08 -3.23 19.02
N GLY A 326 5.62 -2.24 19.78
CA GLY A 326 6.22 -1.86 21.07
C GLY A 326 7.64 -1.31 20.96
N LYS A 327 8.03 -0.81 19.78
CA LYS A 327 9.33 -0.18 19.58
C LYS A 327 9.45 1.09 20.40
N SER A 328 10.61 1.33 20.99
CA SER A 328 10.94 2.59 21.65
C SER A 328 11.02 3.74 20.64
N ASP A 329 10.80 4.96 21.08
CA ASP A 329 10.90 6.16 20.23
C ASP A 329 12.24 6.24 19.49
N LYS A 330 13.32 5.79 20.12
CA LYS A 330 14.66 5.74 19.51
C LYS A 330 14.69 4.72 18.36
N GLU A 331 14.23 3.50 18.59
CA GLU A 331 14.16 2.46 17.54
C GLU A 331 13.27 2.89 16.37
N ILE A 332 12.12 3.53 16.66
CA ILE A 332 11.24 4.04 15.62
C ILE A 332 11.96 5.07 14.76
N ARG A 333 12.67 6.04 15.40
CA ARG A 333 13.45 7.04 14.68
C ARG A 333 14.55 6.43 13.81
N GLU A 334 15.23 5.41 14.28
CA GLU A 334 16.26 4.67 13.53
C GLU A 334 15.62 3.93 12.33
N LEU A 335 14.51 3.21 12.55
CA LEU A 335 13.82 2.45 11.51
C LEU A 335 13.10 3.35 10.49
N MET A 336 12.63 4.53 10.89
CA MET A 336 12.09 5.52 9.94
C MET A 336 13.14 6.05 8.96
N ASN A 337 14.42 5.99 9.29
CA ASN A 337 15.54 6.34 8.41
C ASN A 337 16.08 5.15 7.59
N GLN A 338 15.39 4.01 7.59
CA GLN A 338 15.77 2.81 6.83
C GLN A 338 14.59 2.36 5.94
N PRO A 339 14.83 2.03 4.67
CA PRO A 339 13.77 1.52 3.79
C PRO A 339 13.55 0.03 4.06
N ILE A 340 12.80 -0.29 5.13
CA ILE A 340 12.60 -1.68 5.60
C ILE A 340 11.80 -2.55 4.63
N ALA A 341 11.02 -1.96 3.73
CA ALA A 341 10.27 -2.63 2.68
C ALA A 341 10.41 -1.93 1.31
N GLY A 342 11.46 -1.13 1.12
CA GLY A 342 11.70 -0.40 -0.13
C GLY A 342 10.75 0.78 -0.37
N GLU A 343 10.15 1.32 0.71
CA GLU A 343 9.15 2.39 0.68
C GLU A 343 9.70 3.78 0.36
N PHE A 344 11.02 3.96 0.39
CA PHE A 344 11.69 5.17 -0.06
C PHE A 344 13.08 4.87 -0.62
N THR A 345 13.63 5.81 -1.38
CA THR A 345 15.00 5.77 -1.90
C THR A 345 15.93 6.41 -0.88
N LYS A 346 17.02 5.70 -0.54
CA LYS A 346 18.12 6.22 0.27
C LYS A 346 19.36 6.27 -0.62
N GLU A 347 19.91 7.48 -0.79
CA GLU A 347 21.19 7.69 -1.49
C GLU A 347 22.38 7.13 -0.70
#